data_94136d65ea3d959c5c76e62ae29637f3
#
_entry.id   94136d65ea3d959c5c76e62ae29637f3
#
_cell.length_a   1.000
_cell.length_b   1.000
_cell.length_c   1.000
_cell.angle_alpha   90.00
_cell.angle_beta   90.00
_cell.angle_gamma   90.00
#
_symmetry.space_group_name_H-M   'P 1'
#
loop_
_entity.id
_entity.type
_entity.pdbx_description
1 polymer ?
#
loop_
_entity_poly.entity_id
_entity_poly.type
_entity_poly.pdbx_seq_one_letter_code
_entity_poly.pdbx_strand_id
1 'polypeptide(L)'
;MAKSAKDVLKRFETQHYEPYLRKIRGTYLFQIDNVGDLHVSVNYGEITVGQGEEDADCVFRCSEPDFIDIAEGRRNLLTAILQGRLHVDGDAALAQKVNSLVRARAEEQREKTGVA
;
A
#
# COMPACT_ATOMS: atom_id res chain seq x y z
N MET A 1 -13.81 -8.05 -1.13
CA MET A 1 -13.38 -7.08 -0.13
C MET A 1 -12.35 -7.70 0.82
N ALA A 2 -11.25 -7.02 1.05
CA ALA A 2 -10.22 -7.53 1.93
C ALA A 2 -10.66 -7.50 3.38
N LYS A 3 -10.40 -8.58 4.12
CA LYS A 3 -10.71 -8.67 5.54
C LYS A 3 -9.49 -8.46 6.42
N SER A 4 -8.29 -8.52 5.82
CA SER A 4 -7.04 -8.36 6.55
C SER A 4 -5.99 -7.70 5.68
N ALA A 5 -4.94 -7.20 6.34
CA ALA A 5 -3.80 -6.62 5.63
C ALA A 5 -3.12 -7.66 4.75
N LYS A 6 -3.03 -8.89 5.21
CA LYS A 6 -2.43 -9.98 4.44
C LYS A 6 -3.22 -10.29 3.17
N ASP A 7 -4.55 -10.18 3.21
CA ASP A 7 -5.39 -10.35 2.03
C ASP A 7 -5.08 -9.28 0.97
N VAL A 8 -4.89 -8.04 1.41
CA VAL A 8 -4.54 -6.94 0.51
C VAL A 8 -3.21 -7.23 -0.19
N LEU A 9 -2.18 -7.59 0.57
CA LEU A 9 -0.87 -7.85 0.00
C LEU A 9 -0.85 -9.11 -0.85
N LYS A 10 -1.65 -10.10 -0.51
CA LYS A 10 -1.75 -11.32 -1.31
C LYS A 10 -2.30 -11.03 -2.70
N ARG A 11 -3.22 -10.08 -2.84
CA ARG A 11 -3.72 -9.66 -4.15
C ARG A 11 -2.60 -9.09 -5.01
N PHE A 12 -1.74 -8.25 -4.43
CA PHE A 12 -0.57 -7.72 -5.15
C PHE A 12 0.42 -8.81 -5.51
N GLU A 13 0.67 -9.75 -4.61
CA GLU A 13 1.57 -10.87 -4.86
C GLU A 13 1.05 -11.74 -6.00
N THR A 14 -0.25 -12.00 -6.02
CA THR A 14 -0.89 -12.79 -7.09
C THR A 14 -0.82 -12.08 -8.43
N GLN A 15 -0.97 -10.75 -8.42
CA GLN A 15 -0.88 -9.94 -9.62
C GLN A 15 0.54 -9.91 -10.19
N HIS A 16 1.57 -9.99 -9.35
CA HIS A 16 3.00 -9.94 -9.66
C HIS A 16 3.51 -8.65 -10.29
N TYR A 17 2.68 -7.90 -10.95
CA TYR A 17 3.09 -6.70 -11.66
C TYR A 17 2.05 -5.60 -11.52
N GLU A 18 2.51 -4.40 -11.20
CA GLU A 18 1.65 -3.23 -11.07
C GLU A 18 2.13 -2.13 -12.03
N PRO A 19 1.36 -1.82 -13.08
CA PRO A 19 1.78 -0.83 -14.08
C PRO A 19 2.05 0.57 -13.51
N TYR A 20 1.37 0.97 -12.46
CA TYR A 20 1.61 2.27 -11.83
C TYR A 20 2.99 2.39 -11.21
N LEU A 21 3.63 1.25 -10.93
CA LEU A 21 4.95 1.18 -10.31
C LEU A 21 6.04 0.77 -11.30
N ARG A 22 5.77 0.79 -12.60
CA ARG A 22 6.71 0.28 -13.63
C ARG A 22 8.03 1.03 -13.69
N LYS A 23 8.07 2.27 -13.22
CA LYS A 23 9.28 3.08 -13.19
C LYS A 23 9.95 3.13 -11.82
N ILE A 24 9.43 2.35 -10.89
CA ILE A 24 9.85 2.39 -9.50
C ILE A 24 10.67 1.16 -9.16
N ARG A 25 11.77 1.40 -8.46
CA ARG A 25 12.55 0.36 -7.82
C ARG A 25 12.77 0.76 -6.38
N GLY A 26 12.33 -0.07 -5.45
CA GLY A 26 12.49 0.24 -4.05
C GLY A 26 11.79 -0.78 -3.16
N THR A 27 11.92 -0.59 -1.86
CA THR A 27 11.35 -1.49 -0.88
C THR A 27 10.48 -0.72 0.10
N TYR A 28 9.35 -1.32 0.45
CA TYR A 28 8.41 -0.80 1.42
C TYR A 28 8.31 -1.75 2.60
N LEU A 29 8.25 -1.20 3.79
CA LEU A 29 7.95 -1.98 4.99
C LEU A 29 6.65 -1.45 5.58
N PHE A 30 5.68 -2.33 5.74
CA PHE A 30 4.41 -2.00 6.38
C PHE A 30 4.40 -2.60 7.78
N GLN A 31 4.51 -1.73 8.78
CA GLN A 31 4.45 -2.13 10.19
C GLN A 31 3.02 -1.94 10.65
N ILE A 32 2.27 -3.03 10.70
CA ILE A 32 0.84 -2.99 10.96
C ILE A 32 0.56 -3.58 12.34
N ASP A 33 -0.10 -2.79 13.19
CA ASP A 33 -0.43 -3.17 14.55
C ASP A 33 -1.16 -4.51 14.59
N ASN A 34 -0.72 -5.40 15.46
CA ASN A 34 -1.27 -6.74 15.68
C ASN A 34 -1.17 -7.70 14.48
N VAL A 35 -0.50 -7.29 13.41
CA VAL A 35 -0.25 -8.14 12.25
C VAL A 35 1.24 -8.44 12.11
N GLY A 36 2.08 -7.42 12.27
CA GLY A 36 3.53 -7.53 12.14
C GLY A 36 4.07 -6.74 10.97
N ASP A 37 5.29 -7.07 10.59
CA ASP A 37 6.02 -6.37 9.55
C ASP A 37 5.86 -7.12 8.23
N LEU A 38 5.33 -6.43 7.22
CA LEU A 38 5.14 -6.97 5.89
C LEU A 38 6.04 -6.21 4.91
N HIS A 39 6.93 -6.91 4.26
CA HIS A 39 7.93 -6.33 3.37
C HIS A 39 7.48 -6.47 1.92
N VAL A 40 7.53 -5.37 1.18
CA VAL A 40 7.16 -5.35 -0.24
C VAL A 40 8.31 -4.79 -1.05
N SER A 41 8.85 -5.61 -1.96
CA SER A 41 9.88 -5.17 -2.90
C SER A 41 9.24 -4.88 -4.24
N VAL A 42 9.59 -3.73 -4.81
CA VAL A 42 9.14 -3.34 -6.14
C VAL A 42 10.36 -3.22 -7.04
N ASN A 43 10.34 -3.95 -8.15
CA ASN A 43 11.40 -3.92 -9.14
C ASN A 43 10.81 -3.61 -10.50
N TYR A 44 10.71 -2.31 -10.81
CA TYR A 44 10.11 -1.81 -12.05
C TYR A 44 8.73 -2.41 -12.31
N GLY A 45 7.90 -2.34 -11.28
CA GLY A 45 6.52 -2.83 -11.33
C GLY A 45 6.33 -4.25 -10.85
N GLU A 46 7.37 -5.06 -10.84
CA GLU A 46 7.29 -6.42 -10.31
C GLU A 46 7.27 -6.40 -8.78
N ILE A 47 6.30 -7.07 -8.20
CA ILE A 47 6.05 -7.04 -6.77
C ILE A 47 6.37 -8.39 -6.13
N THR A 48 7.18 -8.34 -5.07
CA THR A 48 7.47 -9.49 -4.23
C THR A 48 7.12 -9.14 -2.80
N VAL A 49 6.32 -9.98 -2.16
CA VAL A 49 5.88 -9.79 -0.78
C VAL A 49 6.55 -10.80 0.12
N GLY A 50 7.07 -10.33 1.25
CA GLY A 50 7.72 -11.20 2.23
C GLY A 50 7.42 -10.74 3.64
N GLN A 51 7.97 -11.47 4.61
CA GLN A 51 7.87 -11.12 6.02
C GLN A 51 9.28 -11.00 6.58
N GLY A 52 9.47 -10.05 7.50
CA GLY A 52 10.74 -9.89 8.16
C GLY A 52 11.18 -8.45 8.34
N GLU A 53 12.24 -8.28 9.10
CA GLU A 53 12.81 -6.98 9.41
C GLU A 53 13.98 -6.68 8.47
N GLU A 54 13.68 -6.46 7.21
CA GLU A 54 14.73 -6.04 6.29
C GLU A 54 14.71 -4.52 6.17
N ASP A 55 15.84 -3.94 5.82
CA ASP A 55 15.91 -2.51 5.56
C ASP A 55 14.98 -2.15 4.42
N ALA A 56 14.27 -1.04 4.58
CA ALA A 56 13.33 -0.57 3.57
C ALA A 56 13.59 0.89 3.26
N ASP A 57 13.32 1.27 2.00
CA ASP A 57 13.46 2.65 1.57
C ASP A 57 12.35 3.53 2.12
N CYS A 58 11.20 2.94 2.40
CA CYS A 58 10.05 3.65 2.93
C CYS A 58 9.31 2.75 3.92
N VAL A 59 8.97 3.31 5.08
CA VAL A 59 8.26 2.58 6.14
C VAL A 59 6.91 3.22 6.39
N PHE A 60 5.87 2.41 6.36
CA PHE A 60 4.51 2.81 6.72
C PHE A 60 4.10 2.14 8.01
N ARG A 61 3.55 2.91 8.94
CA ARG A 61 3.13 2.39 10.24
C ARG A 61 1.69 2.80 10.52
N CYS A 62 0.81 1.84 10.74
CA CYS A 62 -0.60 2.10 10.99
C CYS A 62 -1.30 0.89 11.61
N SER A 63 -2.56 1.05 11.97
CA SER A 63 -3.40 -0.06 12.39
C SER A 63 -3.89 -0.84 11.18
N GLU A 64 -4.33 -2.07 11.41
CA GLU A 64 -4.87 -2.90 10.33
C GLU A 64 -6.13 -2.30 9.69
N PRO A 65 -7.13 -1.83 10.45
CA PRO A 65 -8.30 -1.20 9.83
C PRO A 65 -7.94 0.01 8.98
N ASP A 66 -7.00 0.84 9.43
CA ASP A 66 -6.57 1.99 8.65
C ASP A 66 -5.86 1.58 7.37
N PHE A 67 -5.01 0.56 7.43
CA PHE A 67 -4.34 0.03 6.26
C PHE A 67 -5.34 -0.47 5.21
N ILE A 68 -6.33 -1.23 5.65
CA ILE A 68 -7.37 -1.76 4.76
C ILE A 68 -8.18 -0.63 4.15
N ASP A 69 -8.58 0.36 4.94
CA ASP A 69 -9.35 1.50 4.44
C ASP A 69 -8.60 2.29 3.38
N ILE A 70 -7.30 2.49 3.59
CA ILE A 70 -6.46 3.18 2.60
C ILE A 70 -6.34 2.34 1.33
N ALA A 71 -6.06 1.05 1.48
CA ALA A 71 -5.86 0.15 0.34
C ALA A 71 -7.13 -0.02 -0.49
N GLU A 72 -8.29 0.00 0.15
CA GLU A 72 -9.58 -0.13 -0.53
C GLU A 72 -10.13 1.21 -1.04
N GLY A 73 -9.39 2.29 -0.84
CA GLY A 73 -9.78 3.61 -1.32
C GLY A 73 -10.84 4.32 -0.47
N ARG A 74 -11.13 3.81 0.72
CA ARG A 74 -12.11 4.43 1.60
C ARG A 74 -11.53 5.58 2.43
N ARG A 75 -10.22 5.68 2.47
CA ARG A 75 -9.53 6.73 3.22
C ARG A 75 -8.36 7.24 2.39
N ASN A 76 -8.26 8.55 2.29
CA ASN A 76 -7.15 9.19 1.60
C ASN A 76 -5.87 9.05 2.44
N LEU A 77 -4.77 8.69 1.79
CA LEU A 77 -3.50 8.47 2.46
C LEU A 77 -2.99 9.73 3.15
N LEU A 78 -3.03 10.86 2.47
CA LEU A 78 -2.57 12.12 3.04
C LEU A 78 -3.43 12.54 4.24
N THR A 79 -4.74 12.36 4.14
CA THR A 79 -5.66 12.63 5.25
C THR A 79 -5.32 11.76 6.46
N ALA A 80 -5.02 10.48 6.22
CA ALA A 80 -4.63 9.58 7.31
C ALA A 80 -3.36 10.04 8.01
N ILE A 81 -2.39 10.56 7.25
CA ILE A 81 -1.16 11.13 7.83
C ILE A 81 -1.51 12.33 8.69
N LEU A 82 -2.31 13.25 8.19
CA LEU A 82 -2.68 14.48 8.92
C LEU A 82 -3.48 14.17 10.18
N GLN A 83 -4.24 13.08 10.19
CA GLN A 83 -5.00 12.67 11.36
C GLN A 83 -4.19 11.84 12.36
N GLY A 84 -2.91 11.58 12.07
CA GLY A 84 -2.07 10.75 12.92
C GLY A 84 -2.39 9.25 12.86
N ARG A 85 -3.15 8.81 11.86
CA ARG A 85 -3.50 7.40 11.69
C ARG A 85 -2.44 6.62 10.92
N LEU A 86 -1.64 7.31 10.13
CA LEU A 86 -0.58 6.72 9.34
C LEU A 86 0.71 7.51 9.54
N HIS A 87 1.79 6.81 9.85
CA HIS A 87 3.13 7.38 9.95
C HIS A 87 3.95 6.86 8.79
N VAL A 88 4.66 7.78 8.12
CA VAL A 88 5.50 7.44 6.97
C VAL A 88 6.90 7.98 7.20
N ASP A 89 7.90 7.11 7.07
CA ASP A 89 9.30 7.48 7.15
C ASP A 89 10.03 7.00 5.91
N GLY A 90 11.03 7.75 5.48
CA GLY A 90 11.89 7.35 4.38
C GLY A 90 11.65 8.17 3.12
N ASP A 91 11.77 7.52 1.97
CA ASP A 91 11.74 8.18 0.67
C ASP A 91 10.35 8.74 0.34
N ALA A 92 10.25 10.06 0.28
CA ALA A 92 8.98 10.74 0.01
C ALA A 92 8.44 10.44 -1.40
N ALA A 93 9.33 10.26 -2.38
CA ALA A 93 8.91 9.94 -3.74
C ALA A 93 8.24 8.57 -3.80
N LEU A 94 8.78 7.59 -3.08
CA LEU A 94 8.17 6.26 -3.00
C LEU A 94 6.83 6.31 -2.28
N ALA A 95 6.72 7.12 -1.23
CA ALA A 95 5.44 7.29 -0.51
C ALA A 95 4.38 7.90 -1.43
N GLN A 96 4.74 8.89 -2.25
CA GLN A 96 3.81 9.49 -3.20
C GLN A 96 3.34 8.51 -4.25
N LYS A 97 4.17 7.57 -4.67
CA LYS A 97 3.77 6.55 -5.65
C LYS A 97 2.70 5.64 -5.09
N VAL A 98 2.79 5.29 -3.80
CA VAL A 98 1.74 4.51 -3.14
C VAL A 98 0.43 5.30 -3.11
N ASN A 99 0.50 6.59 -2.80
CA ASN A 99 -0.69 7.44 -2.79
C ASN A 99 -1.35 7.48 -4.18
N SER A 100 -0.56 7.63 -5.23
CA SER A 100 -1.07 7.65 -6.61
C SER A 100 -1.73 6.33 -6.98
N LEU A 101 -1.11 5.21 -6.61
CA LEU A 101 -1.65 3.88 -6.86
C LEU A 101 -3.00 3.69 -6.15
N VAL A 102 -3.07 4.05 -4.88
CA VAL A 102 -4.30 3.90 -4.09
C VAL A 102 -5.42 4.75 -4.68
N ARG A 103 -5.13 5.98 -5.08
CA ARG A 103 -6.12 6.86 -5.70
C ARG A 103 -6.63 6.30 -7.02
N ALA A 104 -5.74 5.80 -7.86
CA ALA A 104 -6.11 5.21 -9.14
C ALA A 104 -7.01 4.00 -8.96
N ARG A 105 -6.69 3.13 -7.99
CA ARG A 105 -7.52 1.96 -7.71
C ARG A 105 -8.88 2.33 -7.16
N ALA A 106 -8.97 3.37 -6.35
CA ALA A 106 -10.24 3.86 -5.82
C ALA A 106 -11.14 4.36 -6.95
N GLU A 107 -10.57 5.06 -7.94
CA GLU A 107 -11.31 5.52 -9.11
C GLU A 107 -11.79 4.38 -9.98
N GLU A 108 -10.95 3.37 -10.21
CA GLU A 108 -11.34 2.18 -10.94
C GLU A 108 -12.51 1.46 -10.29
N GLN A 109 -12.49 1.34 -8.97
CA GLN A 109 -13.56 0.70 -8.22
C GLN A 109 -14.88 1.44 -8.39
N ARG A 110 -14.86 2.76 -8.38
CA ARG A 110 -16.06 3.57 -8.57
C ARG A 110 -16.64 3.39 -9.97
N GLU A 111 -15.79 3.31 -10.98
CA GLU A 111 -16.23 3.07 -12.35
C GLU A 111 -16.83 1.67 -12.50
N LYS A 112 -16.20 0.66 -11.89
CA LYS A 112 -16.66 -0.72 -12.00
C LYS A 112 -18.01 -0.98 -11.33
N THR A 113 -18.32 -0.22 -10.27
CA THR A 113 -19.61 -0.40 -9.60
C THR A 113 -20.77 0.19 -10.38
N GLY A 114 -20.48 0.87 -11.47
CA GLY A 114 -21.53 1.43 -12.34
C GLY A 114 -22.35 2.51 -11.68
N VAL A 115 -21.87 3.04 -10.59
CA VAL A 115 -22.55 4.15 -9.94
C VAL A 115 -22.22 5.39 -10.73
N ALA A 116 -23.16 5.73 -11.54
CA ALA A 116 -23.03 6.93 -12.33
C ALA A 116 -23.06 8.16 -11.45
#